data_4cb72e5f1abd2e890f1e7ffc19da0453
#
_entry.id   4cb72e5f1abd2e890f1e7ffc19da0453
#
_cell.length_a   1.000
_cell.length_b   1.000
_cell.length_c   1.000
_cell.angle_alpha   90.00
_cell.angle_beta   90.00
_cell.angle_gamma   90.00
#
_symmetry.space_group_name_H-M   'P 1'
#
loop_
_entity.id
_entity.type
_entity.pdbx_description
1 polymer ?
#
loop_
_entity_poly.entity_id
_entity_poly.type
_entity_poly.pdbx_seq_one_letter_code
_entity_poly.pdbx_strand_id
1 'polypeptide(L)'
;VLHSPRSQASADLATVLEQLADQYSGRFQLARVNVDAAPEVAQALQAQAVPTVVALIAGQPVPMFQGTVPQEQLRSVIDQLLEVAAANGVNGTIAVDGAAGADAEAEPEETEVERTAREAIEVGDFAAAEEVYTHAIAQNPGDDDLKVARNQVRLMARLDGQDPHELLAAADAAPTDLAAALAGADAALALGDVNATLGRALEAVRTHTGEERETARLRLLELFEVIGSTSPEVAQARR
;
A
#
# COMPACT_ATOMS: atom_id res chain seq x y z
N VAL A 1 -6.20 3.85 -19.44
CA VAL A 1 -6.79 3.80 -20.81
C VAL A 1 -8.28 4.04 -20.75
N LEU A 2 -8.75 5.03 -21.48
CA LEU A 2 -10.17 5.32 -21.64
C LEU A 2 -10.70 4.48 -22.81
N HIS A 3 -11.66 3.61 -22.52
CA HIS A 3 -12.19 2.65 -23.49
C HIS A 3 -13.73 2.61 -23.47
N SER A 4 -14.32 2.09 -24.55
CA SER A 4 -15.73 1.71 -24.59
C SER A 4 -15.85 0.22 -24.95
N PRO A 5 -16.71 -0.56 -24.29
CA PRO A 5 -16.97 -1.96 -24.63
C PRO A 5 -17.53 -2.13 -26.06
N ARG A 6 -18.07 -1.07 -26.66
CA ARG A 6 -18.62 -1.05 -28.02
C ARG A 6 -17.56 -0.83 -29.10
N SER A 7 -16.32 -0.53 -28.71
CA SER A 7 -15.21 -0.23 -29.62
C SER A 7 -14.25 -1.43 -29.71
N GLN A 8 -14.22 -2.10 -30.85
CA GLN A 8 -13.27 -3.17 -31.12
C GLN A 8 -11.82 -2.68 -31.01
N ALA A 9 -11.54 -1.47 -31.51
CA ALA A 9 -10.24 -0.85 -31.38
C ALA A 9 -9.78 -0.64 -29.92
N SER A 10 -10.74 -0.43 -29.00
CA SER A 10 -10.44 -0.37 -27.56
C SER A 10 -10.08 -1.73 -26.98
N ALA A 11 -10.72 -2.81 -27.43
CA ALA A 11 -10.43 -4.18 -26.99
C ALA A 11 -9.04 -4.63 -27.47
N ASP A 12 -8.75 -4.38 -28.76
CA ASP A 12 -7.47 -4.75 -29.36
C ASP A 12 -6.30 -4.01 -28.69
N LEU A 13 -6.44 -2.71 -28.46
CA LEU A 13 -5.41 -1.92 -27.76
C LEU A 13 -5.23 -2.34 -26.31
N ALA A 14 -6.32 -2.71 -25.61
CA ALA A 14 -6.25 -3.18 -24.23
C ALA A 14 -5.39 -4.44 -24.13
N THR A 15 -5.61 -5.42 -25.01
CA THR A 15 -4.84 -6.66 -25.04
C THR A 15 -3.34 -6.41 -25.29
N VAL A 16 -3.00 -5.49 -26.19
CA VAL A 16 -1.60 -5.15 -26.47
C VAL A 16 -0.96 -4.44 -25.26
N LEU A 17 -1.69 -3.53 -24.60
CA LEU A 17 -1.17 -2.83 -23.42
C LEU A 17 -1.05 -3.73 -22.19
N GLU A 18 -1.93 -4.71 -22.01
CA GLU A 18 -1.82 -5.74 -20.97
C GLU A 18 -0.54 -6.55 -21.18
N GLN A 19 -0.30 -7.04 -22.40
CA GLN A 19 0.94 -7.75 -22.73
C GLN A 19 2.21 -6.92 -22.52
N LEU A 20 2.14 -5.61 -22.79
CA LEU A 20 3.24 -4.70 -22.54
C LEU A 20 3.41 -4.45 -21.03
N ALA A 21 2.32 -4.29 -20.27
CA ALA A 21 2.40 -4.12 -18.82
C ALA A 21 3.10 -5.31 -18.15
N ASP A 22 2.78 -6.53 -18.58
CA ASP A 22 3.44 -7.74 -18.12
C ASP A 22 4.95 -7.74 -18.47
N GLN A 23 5.31 -7.33 -19.70
CA GLN A 23 6.71 -7.26 -20.14
C GLN A 23 7.55 -6.21 -19.41
N TYR A 24 6.91 -5.16 -18.89
CA TYR A 24 7.57 -4.10 -18.12
C TYR A 24 7.60 -4.37 -16.62
N SER A 25 7.14 -5.55 -16.16
CA SER A 25 7.31 -6.06 -14.79
C SER A 25 7.01 -5.01 -13.70
N GLY A 26 5.80 -4.42 -13.75
CA GLY A 26 5.35 -3.46 -12.75
C GLY A 26 5.98 -2.07 -12.79
N ARG A 27 6.79 -1.75 -13.79
CA ARG A 27 7.35 -0.39 -13.98
C ARG A 27 6.27 0.66 -14.27
N PHE A 28 5.07 0.24 -14.68
CA PHE A 28 3.87 1.06 -14.75
C PHE A 28 2.63 0.20 -14.49
N GLN A 29 1.57 0.82 -14.02
CA GLN A 29 0.27 0.17 -13.83
C GLN A 29 -0.68 0.54 -14.97
N LEU A 30 -1.35 -0.48 -15.55
CA LEU A 30 -2.39 -0.27 -16.53
C LEU A 30 -3.76 -0.16 -15.85
N ALA A 31 -4.37 1.02 -15.88
CA ALA A 31 -5.74 1.23 -15.44
C ALA A 31 -6.67 1.39 -16.64
N ARG A 32 -7.86 0.78 -16.58
CA ARG A 32 -8.88 0.85 -17.63
C ARG A 32 -10.12 1.56 -17.10
N VAL A 33 -10.60 2.56 -17.83
CA VAL A 33 -11.79 3.32 -17.48
C VAL A 33 -12.81 3.21 -18.62
N ASN A 34 -13.97 2.69 -18.29
CA ASN A 34 -15.09 2.63 -19.23
C ASN A 34 -15.78 3.99 -19.29
N VAL A 35 -15.64 4.69 -20.43
CA VAL A 35 -16.20 6.03 -20.61
C VAL A 35 -17.74 6.05 -20.68
N ASP A 36 -18.36 4.92 -20.99
CA ASP A 36 -19.82 4.78 -20.97
C ASP A 36 -20.37 4.73 -19.54
N ALA A 37 -19.57 4.23 -18.59
CA ALA A 37 -19.92 4.13 -17.17
C ALA A 37 -19.44 5.35 -16.35
N ALA A 38 -18.36 6.02 -16.79
CA ALA A 38 -17.75 7.16 -16.11
C ALA A 38 -17.45 8.30 -17.09
N PRO A 39 -18.49 8.94 -17.65
CA PRO A 39 -18.32 10.02 -18.65
C PRO A 39 -17.63 11.26 -18.08
N GLU A 40 -17.74 11.51 -16.78
CA GLU A 40 -17.07 12.61 -16.08
C GLU A 40 -15.54 12.49 -16.14
N VAL A 41 -14.99 11.26 -16.10
CA VAL A 41 -13.55 11.01 -16.21
C VAL A 41 -13.06 11.33 -17.63
N ALA A 42 -13.84 10.96 -18.66
CA ALA A 42 -13.53 11.30 -20.05
C ALA A 42 -13.52 12.82 -20.28
N GLN A 43 -14.44 13.54 -19.67
CA GLN A 43 -14.49 15.00 -19.73
C GLN A 43 -13.31 15.65 -19.01
N ALA A 44 -13.00 15.18 -17.78
CA ALA A 44 -11.88 15.70 -16.98
C ALA A 44 -10.53 15.50 -17.69
N LEU A 45 -10.36 14.38 -18.41
CA LEU A 45 -9.16 14.06 -19.19
C LEU A 45 -9.22 14.52 -20.64
N GLN A 46 -10.25 15.28 -21.03
CA GLN A 46 -10.48 15.86 -22.37
C GLN A 46 -10.42 14.83 -23.50
N ALA A 47 -10.87 13.60 -23.23
CA ALA A 47 -10.90 12.53 -24.22
C ALA A 47 -12.05 12.75 -25.22
N GLN A 48 -11.70 12.97 -26.48
CA GLN A 48 -12.67 13.24 -27.57
C GLN A 48 -13.02 11.96 -28.35
N ALA A 49 -12.23 10.91 -28.21
CA ALA A 49 -12.41 9.63 -28.90
C ALA A 49 -11.98 8.46 -28.02
N VAL A 50 -12.41 7.25 -28.36
CA VAL A 50 -11.96 6.01 -27.71
C VAL A 50 -11.35 5.07 -28.75
N PRO A 51 -10.25 4.38 -28.43
CA PRO A 51 -9.49 4.47 -27.19
C PRO A 51 -8.66 5.75 -27.06
N THR A 52 -8.53 6.29 -25.87
CA THR A 52 -7.57 7.36 -25.52
C THR A 52 -6.66 6.86 -24.40
N VAL A 53 -5.36 7.07 -24.56
CA VAL A 53 -4.36 6.72 -23.55
C VAL A 53 -3.82 7.99 -22.91
N VAL A 54 -3.91 8.04 -21.58
CA VAL A 54 -3.37 9.11 -20.75
C VAL A 54 -2.49 8.46 -19.71
N ALA A 55 -1.29 8.96 -19.51
CA ALA A 55 -0.43 8.56 -18.41
C ALA A 55 -0.66 9.47 -17.19
N LEU A 56 -0.46 8.93 -15.99
CA LEU A 56 -0.44 9.70 -14.75
C LEU A 56 0.97 9.60 -14.17
N ILE A 57 1.66 10.73 -14.07
CA ILE A 57 2.98 10.82 -13.43
C ILE A 57 2.85 11.72 -12.21
N ALA A 58 3.14 11.19 -11.02
CA ALA A 58 2.99 11.91 -9.76
C ALA A 58 1.59 12.59 -9.61
N GLY A 59 0.53 11.90 -10.08
CA GLY A 59 -0.85 12.39 -10.04
C GLY A 59 -1.23 13.37 -11.15
N GLN A 60 -0.30 13.75 -12.03
CA GLN A 60 -0.59 14.67 -13.15
C GLN A 60 -0.89 13.90 -14.43
N PRO A 61 -2.01 14.23 -15.14
CA PRO A 61 -2.35 13.60 -16.40
C PRO A 61 -1.47 14.13 -17.54
N VAL A 62 -0.84 13.21 -18.26
CA VAL A 62 -0.07 13.46 -19.48
C VAL A 62 -0.78 12.79 -20.64
N PRO A 63 -1.39 13.52 -21.57
CA PRO A 63 -2.02 12.94 -22.75
C PRO A 63 -0.97 12.26 -23.63
N MET A 64 -1.23 11.02 -24.04
CA MET A 64 -0.26 10.26 -24.83
C MET A 64 -0.70 10.15 -26.29
N PHE A 65 -1.80 9.46 -26.55
CA PHE A 65 -2.35 9.33 -27.92
C PHE A 65 -3.83 8.95 -27.88
N GLN A 66 -4.49 9.11 -29.05
CA GLN A 66 -5.87 8.68 -29.28
C GLN A 66 -5.89 7.70 -30.47
N GLY A 67 -6.77 6.70 -30.40
CA GLY A 67 -6.86 5.64 -31.39
C GLY A 67 -5.87 4.50 -31.17
N THR A 68 -5.65 3.70 -32.21
CA THR A 68 -4.73 2.54 -32.18
C THR A 68 -3.37 2.94 -32.75
N VAL A 69 -2.30 2.44 -32.14
CA VAL A 69 -0.91 2.62 -32.54
C VAL A 69 -0.24 1.25 -32.67
N PRO A 70 0.69 1.06 -33.62
CA PRO A 70 1.47 -0.17 -33.70
C PRO A 70 2.24 -0.48 -32.42
N GLN A 71 2.40 -1.77 -32.08
CA GLN A 71 3.05 -2.20 -30.83
C GLN A 71 4.47 -1.66 -30.65
N GLU A 72 5.24 -1.53 -31.74
CA GLU A 72 6.59 -0.97 -31.70
C GLU A 72 6.62 0.50 -31.26
N GLN A 73 5.63 1.27 -31.72
CA GLN A 73 5.47 2.67 -31.32
C GLN A 73 5.00 2.77 -29.85
N LEU A 74 4.14 1.87 -29.41
CA LEU A 74 3.71 1.79 -28.01
C LEU A 74 4.89 1.57 -27.07
N ARG A 75 5.81 0.67 -27.41
CA ARG A 75 7.04 0.45 -26.64
C ARG A 75 7.87 1.72 -26.53
N SER A 76 8.15 2.37 -27.65
CA SER A 76 8.93 3.60 -27.67
C SER A 76 8.30 4.72 -26.82
N VAL A 77 6.96 4.84 -26.86
CA VAL A 77 6.22 5.82 -26.08
C VAL A 77 6.24 5.50 -24.59
N ILE A 78 6.14 4.20 -24.22
CA ILE A 78 6.24 3.77 -22.82
C ILE A 78 7.65 3.99 -22.30
N ASP A 79 8.70 3.68 -23.07
CA ASP A 79 10.09 3.91 -22.67
C ASP A 79 10.36 5.40 -22.40
N GLN A 80 9.91 6.28 -23.29
CA GLN A 80 10.01 7.73 -23.09
C GLN A 80 9.22 8.19 -21.85
N LEU A 81 8.05 7.62 -21.61
CA LEU A 81 7.25 7.93 -20.43
C LEU A 81 7.99 7.55 -19.14
N LEU A 82 8.61 6.37 -19.11
CA LEU A 82 9.38 5.88 -17.97
C LEU A 82 10.62 6.73 -17.72
N GLU A 83 11.29 7.22 -18.77
CA GLU A 83 12.42 8.18 -18.65
C GLU A 83 11.94 9.50 -18.03
N VAL A 84 10.81 10.04 -18.47
CA VAL A 84 10.22 11.25 -17.90
C VAL A 84 9.77 11.02 -16.46
N ALA A 85 9.18 9.87 -16.14
CA ALA A 85 8.80 9.51 -14.78
C ALA A 85 10.02 9.45 -13.87
N ALA A 86 11.12 8.80 -14.31
CA ALA A 86 12.36 8.73 -13.57
C ALA A 86 12.98 10.12 -13.32
N ALA A 87 12.95 11.00 -14.31
CA ALA A 87 13.41 12.39 -14.17
C ALA A 87 12.58 13.20 -13.16
N ASN A 88 11.32 12.82 -12.94
CA ASN A 88 10.43 13.40 -11.93
C ASN A 88 10.45 12.66 -10.58
N GLY A 89 11.41 11.77 -10.36
CA GLY A 89 11.60 11.05 -9.10
C GLY A 89 10.66 9.83 -8.90
N VAL A 90 9.93 9.42 -9.94
CA VAL A 90 9.06 8.23 -9.91
C VAL A 90 9.83 7.04 -10.44
N ASN A 91 10.50 6.30 -9.53
CA ASN A 91 11.36 5.16 -9.86
C ASN A 91 10.86 3.83 -9.25
N GLY A 92 9.66 3.83 -8.66
CA GLY A 92 9.07 2.64 -8.04
C GLY A 92 8.59 1.62 -9.05
N THR A 93 8.59 0.34 -8.66
CA THR A 93 7.90 -0.75 -9.34
C THR A 93 6.72 -1.22 -8.49
N ILE A 94 5.65 -1.67 -9.14
CA ILE A 94 4.46 -2.19 -8.47
C ILE A 94 4.50 -3.71 -8.62
N ALA A 95 4.26 -4.46 -7.53
CA ALA A 95 4.03 -5.89 -7.62
C ALA A 95 2.80 -6.16 -8.49
N VAL A 96 2.95 -6.96 -9.54
CA VAL A 96 1.85 -7.34 -10.46
C VAL A 96 1.39 -8.73 -10.06
N ASP A 97 0.21 -8.83 -9.43
CA ASP A 97 -0.46 -10.11 -9.24
C ASP A 97 -0.91 -10.65 -10.61
N GLY A 98 -0.24 -11.70 -11.09
CA GLY A 98 -0.71 -12.57 -12.15
C GLY A 98 -0.11 -12.43 -13.55
N ALA A 99 1.18 -12.71 -13.72
CA ALA A 99 1.73 -13.14 -15.01
C ALA A 99 2.75 -14.28 -14.81
N ALA A 100 2.33 -15.49 -15.09
CA ALA A 100 3.23 -16.61 -15.27
C ALA A 100 3.95 -16.45 -16.62
N GLY A 101 5.27 -16.24 -16.62
CA GLY A 101 6.07 -16.38 -17.85
C GLY A 101 7.43 -15.69 -17.83
N ALA A 102 8.46 -16.45 -17.44
CA ALA A 102 9.88 -16.41 -17.82
C ALA A 102 10.70 -15.12 -17.57
N ASP A 103 11.69 -15.25 -16.72
CA ASP A 103 12.76 -14.30 -16.35
C ASP A 103 12.32 -13.11 -15.51
N ALA A 104 11.53 -13.38 -14.46
CA ALA A 104 11.56 -12.59 -13.25
C ALA A 104 12.85 -12.94 -12.50
N GLU A 105 13.64 -11.95 -12.09
CA GLU A 105 14.35 -12.10 -10.82
C GLU A 105 13.29 -12.60 -9.85
N ALA A 106 13.45 -13.81 -9.33
CA ALA A 106 12.52 -14.46 -8.45
C ALA A 106 12.14 -13.45 -7.36
N GLU A 107 10.83 -13.21 -7.14
CA GLU A 107 10.39 -12.71 -5.85
C GLU A 107 11.17 -13.51 -4.81
N PRO A 108 11.77 -12.87 -3.81
CA PRO A 108 12.49 -13.63 -2.81
C PRO A 108 11.54 -14.73 -2.34
N GLU A 109 11.93 -16.00 -2.58
CA GLU A 109 11.09 -17.14 -2.21
C GLU A 109 10.66 -16.92 -0.77
N GLU A 110 9.34 -16.98 -0.51
CA GLU A 110 8.79 -16.84 0.83
C GLU A 110 9.64 -17.67 1.79
N THR A 111 10.25 -17.02 2.74
CA THR A 111 11.13 -17.70 3.68
C THR A 111 10.33 -18.70 4.53
N GLU A 112 10.98 -19.70 5.09
CA GLU A 112 10.32 -20.63 6.00
C GLU A 112 9.65 -19.90 7.19
N VAL A 113 10.24 -18.80 7.63
CA VAL A 113 9.72 -17.94 8.70
C VAL A 113 8.41 -17.29 8.25
N GLU A 114 8.37 -16.66 7.08
CA GLU A 114 7.19 -16.00 6.54
C GLU A 114 6.06 -16.99 6.29
N ARG A 115 6.36 -18.14 5.69
CA ARG A 115 5.39 -19.18 5.45
C ARG A 115 4.76 -19.70 6.75
N THR A 116 5.58 -20.01 7.75
CA THR A 116 5.10 -20.52 9.04
C THR A 116 4.25 -19.48 9.76
N ALA A 117 4.66 -18.22 9.74
CA ALA A 117 3.88 -17.13 10.32
C ALA A 117 2.56 -16.91 9.58
N ARG A 118 2.55 -16.95 8.25
CA ARG A 118 1.33 -16.83 7.44
C ARG A 118 0.34 -17.95 7.74
N GLU A 119 0.81 -19.21 7.80
CA GLU A 119 -0.04 -20.36 8.14
C GLU A 119 -0.70 -20.19 9.52
N ALA A 120 0.03 -19.65 10.51
CA ALA A 120 -0.51 -19.35 11.83
C ALA A 120 -1.56 -18.19 11.77
N ILE A 121 -1.30 -17.15 10.98
CA ILE A 121 -2.24 -16.03 10.79
C ILE A 121 -3.54 -16.51 10.12
N GLU A 122 -3.47 -17.38 9.11
CA GLU A 122 -4.62 -17.92 8.39
C GLU A 122 -5.61 -18.68 9.29
N VAL A 123 -5.11 -19.31 10.36
CA VAL A 123 -5.94 -19.99 11.35
C VAL A 123 -6.28 -19.11 12.57
N GLY A 124 -5.89 -17.83 12.56
CA GLY A 124 -6.14 -16.87 13.64
C GLY A 124 -5.22 -17.03 14.84
N ASP A 125 -4.15 -17.82 14.73
CA ASP A 125 -3.16 -17.99 15.81
C ASP A 125 -2.05 -16.93 15.72
N PHE A 126 -2.44 -15.69 16.03
CA PHE A 126 -1.51 -14.55 16.02
C PHE A 126 -0.38 -14.70 17.04
N ALA A 127 -0.63 -15.43 18.13
CA ALA A 127 0.40 -15.68 19.14
C ALA A 127 1.52 -16.57 18.58
N ALA A 128 1.17 -17.65 17.88
CA ALA A 128 2.16 -18.49 17.20
C ALA A 128 2.92 -17.71 16.11
N ALA A 129 2.23 -16.89 15.32
CA ALA A 129 2.88 -16.06 14.32
C ALA A 129 3.87 -15.03 14.93
N GLU A 130 3.51 -14.39 16.04
CA GLU A 130 4.41 -13.49 16.79
C GLU A 130 5.64 -14.23 17.33
N GLU A 131 5.47 -15.46 17.84
CA GLU A 131 6.57 -16.27 18.35
C GLU A 131 7.56 -16.64 17.24
N VAL A 132 7.07 -17.01 16.05
CA VAL A 132 7.89 -17.29 14.85
C VAL A 132 8.78 -16.09 14.51
N TYR A 133 8.22 -14.89 14.40
CA TYR A 133 9.01 -13.69 14.13
C TYR A 133 9.94 -13.32 15.28
N THR A 134 9.53 -13.51 16.52
CA THR A 134 10.36 -13.24 17.69
C THR A 134 11.61 -14.14 17.70
N HIS A 135 11.43 -15.42 17.34
CA HIS A 135 12.54 -16.37 17.21
C HIS A 135 13.50 -15.97 16.07
N ALA A 136 12.95 -15.59 14.91
CA ALA A 136 13.74 -15.14 13.77
C ALA A 136 14.55 -13.87 14.08
N ILE A 137 13.95 -12.89 14.77
CA ILE A 137 14.63 -11.66 15.22
C ILE A 137 15.76 -11.98 16.20
N ALA A 138 15.58 -12.97 17.07
CA ALA A 138 16.65 -13.39 18.00
C ALA A 138 17.88 -13.96 17.26
N GLN A 139 17.68 -14.59 16.10
CA GLN A 139 18.74 -15.09 15.25
C GLN A 139 19.35 -13.98 14.37
N ASN A 140 18.56 -13.02 13.92
CA ASN A 140 18.98 -11.88 13.09
C ASN A 140 18.46 -10.54 13.63
N PRO A 141 19.06 -9.99 14.70
CA PRO A 141 18.57 -8.77 15.37
C PRO A 141 18.64 -7.50 14.50
N GLY A 142 19.45 -7.54 13.43
CA GLY A 142 19.62 -6.43 12.50
C GLY A 142 18.56 -6.36 11.39
N ASP A 143 17.69 -7.35 11.30
CA ASP A 143 16.65 -7.43 10.29
C ASP A 143 15.42 -6.61 10.73
N ASP A 144 15.28 -5.45 10.11
CA ASP A 144 14.16 -4.55 10.44
C ASP A 144 12.84 -5.02 9.82
N ASP A 145 12.87 -5.78 8.72
CA ASP A 145 11.65 -6.32 8.08
C ASP A 145 10.96 -7.35 8.97
N LEU A 146 11.73 -8.20 9.67
CA LEU A 146 11.17 -9.13 10.66
C LEU A 146 10.51 -8.40 11.85
N LYS A 147 11.06 -7.25 12.27
CA LYS A 147 10.47 -6.44 13.35
C LYS A 147 9.16 -5.80 12.89
N VAL A 148 9.13 -5.28 11.67
CA VAL A 148 7.91 -4.73 11.04
C VAL A 148 6.85 -5.81 10.94
N ALA A 149 7.17 -6.99 10.40
CA ALA A 149 6.26 -8.11 10.26
C ALA A 149 5.67 -8.55 11.61
N ARG A 150 6.51 -8.70 12.65
CA ARG A 150 6.03 -9.00 14.01
C ARG A 150 5.06 -7.94 14.53
N ASN A 151 5.36 -6.65 14.34
CA ASN A 151 4.51 -5.57 14.83
C ASN A 151 3.20 -5.47 14.04
N GLN A 152 3.19 -5.85 12.76
CA GLN A 152 1.96 -6.04 11.99
C GLN A 152 1.10 -7.16 12.57
N VAL A 153 1.68 -8.32 12.90
CA VAL A 153 0.95 -9.42 13.55
C VAL A 153 0.36 -8.99 14.89
N ARG A 154 1.10 -8.26 15.72
CA ARG A 154 0.59 -7.69 16.97
C ARG A 154 -0.58 -6.75 16.77
N LEU A 155 -0.51 -5.89 15.74
CA LEU A 155 -1.62 -5.01 15.38
C LEU A 155 -2.85 -5.81 14.95
N MET A 156 -2.67 -6.83 14.09
CA MET A 156 -3.75 -7.73 13.67
C MET A 156 -4.39 -8.43 14.85
N ALA A 157 -3.60 -8.97 15.78
CA ALA A 157 -4.08 -9.64 16.99
C ALA A 157 -4.94 -8.72 17.88
N ARG A 158 -4.57 -7.44 17.99
CA ARG A 158 -5.33 -6.45 18.80
C ARG A 158 -6.62 -6.02 18.16
N LEU A 159 -6.71 -6.10 16.84
CA LEU A 159 -7.91 -5.73 16.06
C LEU A 159 -8.79 -6.93 15.73
N ASP A 160 -8.35 -8.14 16.03
CA ASP A 160 -9.09 -9.35 15.70
C ASP A 160 -10.46 -9.35 16.39
N GLY A 161 -11.50 -9.55 15.58
CA GLY A 161 -12.89 -9.52 16.04
C GLY A 161 -13.40 -8.15 16.54
N GLN A 162 -12.64 -7.06 16.39
CA GLN A 162 -13.03 -5.71 16.81
C GLN A 162 -13.51 -4.88 15.63
N ASP A 163 -14.46 -3.99 15.87
CA ASP A 163 -14.86 -2.97 14.90
C ASP A 163 -14.02 -1.70 15.12
N PRO A 164 -13.21 -1.26 14.11
CA PRO A 164 -12.38 -0.08 14.25
C PRO A 164 -13.18 1.21 14.58
N HIS A 165 -14.40 1.34 14.08
CA HIS A 165 -15.24 2.52 14.39
C HIS A 165 -15.73 2.51 15.84
N GLU A 166 -16.05 1.34 16.39
CA GLU A 166 -16.43 1.21 17.80
C GLU A 166 -15.23 1.51 18.72
N LEU A 167 -14.03 1.04 18.36
CA LEU A 167 -12.80 1.35 19.09
C LEU A 167 -12.50 2.84 19.10
N LEU A 168 -12.67 3.54 17.97
CA LEU A 168 -12.52 4.99 17.90
C LEU A 168 -13.54 5.71 18.79
N ALA A 169 -14.80 5.32 18.72
CA ALA A 169 -15.86 5.91 19.55
C ALA A 169 -15.60 5.68 21.05
N ALA A 170 -15.11 4.50 21.43
CA ALA A 170 -14.74 4.20 22.82
C ALA A 170 -13.55 5.06 23.28
N ALA A 171 -12.54 5.25 22.44
CA ALA A 171 -11.39 6.12 22.74
C ALA A 171 -11.82 7.58 22.92
N ASP A 172 -12.72 8.08 22.09
CA ASP A 172 -13.25 9.45 22.19
C ASP A 172 -14.13 9.65 23.43
N ALA A 173 -14.82 8.61 23.89
CA ALA A 173 -15.63 8.63 25.10
C ALA A 173 -14.79 8.57 26.39
N ALA A 174 -13.59 7.99 26.34
CA ALA A 174 -12.71 7.80 27.49
C ALA A 174 -11.28 8.28 27.21
N PRO A 175 -11.05 9.57 26.99
CA PRO A 175 -9.76 10.12 26.52
C PRO A 175 -8.60 9.98 27.54
N THR A 176 -8.90 9.68 28.78
CA THR A 176 -7.91 9.45 29.85
C THR A 176 -7.63 7.97 30.10
N ASP A 177 -8.35 7.06 29.45
CA ASP A 177 -8.12 5.63 29.53
C ASP A 177 -7.05 5.24 28.51
N LEU A 178 -5.91 4.76 29.02
CA LEU A 178 -4.78 4.37 28.17
C LEU A 178 -5.14 3.27 27.20
N ALA A 179 -5.87 2.24 27.65
CA ALA A 179 -6.22 1.10 26.82
C ALA A 179 -7.13 1.52 25.66
N ALA A 180 -8.14 2.35 25.95
CA ALA A 180 -9.03 2.90 24.93
C ALA A 180 -8.26 3.83 23.95
N ALA A 181 -7.38 4.70 24.44
CA ALA A 181 -6.59 5.60 23.60
C ALA A 181 -5.68 4.85 22.63
N LEU A 182 -5.01 3.78 23.09
CA LEU A 182 -4.14 2.95 22.25
C LEU A 182 -4.92 2.07 21.28
N ALA A 183 -6.07 1.52 21.70
CA ALA A 183 -6.97 0.80 20.80
C ALA A 183 -7.52 1.71 19.70
N GLY A 184 -7.86 2.96 20.04
CA GLY A 184 -8.25 3.98 19.06
C GLY A 184 -7.13 4.37 18.10
N ALA A 185 -5.86 4.36 18.53
CA ALA A 185 -4.72 4.57 17.65
C ALA A 185 -4.55 3.40 16.66
N ASP A 186 -4.63 2.15 17.14
CA ASP A 186 -4.60 0.96 16.29
C ASP A 186 -5.75 0.96 15.27
N ALA A 187 -6.97 1.31 15.71
CA ALA A 187 -8.15 1.40 14.85
C ALA A 187 -8.02 2.49 13.76
N ALA A 188 -7.46 3.66 14.11
CA ALA A 188 -7.19 4.72 13.14
C ALA A 188 -6.23 4.24 12.05
N LEU A 189 -5.20 3.46 12.41
CA LEU A 189 -4.27 2.87 11.45
C LEU A 189 -4.97 1.89 10.52
N ALA A 190 -5.83 1.02 11.05
CA ALA A 190 -6.63 0.08 10.25
C ALA A 190 -7.54 0.77 9.24
N LEU A 191 -8.01 1.99 9.55
CA LEU A 191 -8.80 2.83 8.65
C LEU A 191 -7.95 3.70 7.72
N GLY A 192 -6.62 3.61 7.79
CA GLY A 192 -5.69 4.35 6.94
C GLY A 192 -5.42 5.80 7.40
N ASP A 193 -5.89 6.21 8.57
CA ASP A 193 -5.64 7.55 9.09
C ASP A 193 -4.36 7.59 9.94
N VAL A 194 -3.23 7.71 9.27
CA VAL A 194 -1.90 7.77 9.90
C VAL A 194 -1.77 8.97 10.85
N ASN A 195 -2.35 10.12 10.50
CA ASN A 195 -2.27 11.31 11.35
C ASN A 195 -3.04 11.14 12.65
N ALA A 196 -4.26 10.59 12.60
CA ALA A 196 -5.03 10.28 13.80
C ALA A 196 -4.34 9.20 14.65
N THR A 197 -3.76 8.19 14.03
CA THR A 197 -2.97 7.14 14.69
C THR A 197 -1.86 7.74 15.55
N LEU A 198 -0.99 8.52 14.91
CA LEU A 198 0.18 9.12 15.57
C LEU A 198 -0.23 10.17 16.59
N GLY A 199 -1.27 10.98 16.30
CA GLY A 199 -1.80 11.98 17.21
C GLY A 199 -2.31 11.36 18.50
N ARG A 200 -3.11 10.29 18.44
CA ARG A 200 -3.63 9.57 19.61
C ARG A 200 -2.52 8.92 20.44
N ALA A 201 -1.58 8.23 19.79
CA ALA A 201 -0.48 7.57 20.47
C ALA A 201 0.47 8.58 21.15
N LEU A 202 0.78 9.71 20.49
CA LEU A 202 1.56 10.80 21.10
C LEU A 202 0.86 11.44 22.29
N GLU A 203 -0.46 11.67 22.20
CA GLU A 203 -1.22 12.22 23.31
C GLU A 203 -1.25 11.26 24.50
N ALA A 204 -1.37 9.96 24.26
CA ALA A 204 -1.25 8.96 25.32
C ALA A 204 0.12 9.02 26.03
N VAL A 205 1.23 9.20 25.28
CA VAL A 205 2.57 9.36 25.89
C VAL A 205 2.67 10.67 26.71
N ARG A 206 1.98 11.73 26.29
CA ARG A 206 2.03 13.05 26.98
C ARG A 206 1.20 13.09 28.25
N THR A 207 0.06 12.43 28.25
CA THR A 207 -0.94 12.53 29.33
C THR A 207 -0.72 11.51 30.45
N HIS A 208 -0.01 10.42 30.18
CA HIS A 208 0.25 9.37 31.15
C HIS A 208 1.66 9.48 31.77
N THR A 209 1.88 8.81 32.89
CA THR A 209 3.14 8.80 33.65
C THR A 209 3.52 7.39 34.09
N GLY A 210 4.78 7.18 34.48
CA GLY A 210 5.25 5.89 35.01
C GLY A 210 5.13 4.77 33.95
N GLU A 211 4.61 3.61 34.38
CA GLU A 211 4.47 2.41 33.52
C GLU A 211 3.49 2.61 32.37
N GLU A 212 2.43 3.39 32.59
CA GLU A 212 1.45 3.70 31.54
C GLU A 212 2.07 4.50 30.39
N ARG A 213 2.90 5.49 30.74
CA ARG A 213 3.65 6.25 29.72
C ARG A 213 4.61 5.37 28.96
N GLU A 214 5.26 4.43 29.63
CA GLU A 214 6.18 3.50 28.96
C GLU A 214 5.43 2.56 28.02
N THR A 215 4.27 2.08 28.44
CA THR A 215 3.36 1.29 27.57
C THR A 215 2.94 2.06 26.32
N ALA A 216 2.53 3.33 26.49
CA ALA A 216 2.18 4.21 25.37
C ALA A 216 3.38 4.45 24.44
N ARG A 217 4.57 4.67 25.01
CA ARG A 217 5.80 4.87 24.24
C ARG A 217 6.18 3.66 23.42
N LEU A 218 6.10 2.47 24.00
CA LEU A 218 6.39 1.23 23.26
C LEU A 218 5.41 1.02 22.13
N ARG A 219 4.11 1.26 22.34
CA ARG A 219 3.10 1.17 21.28
C ARG A 219 3.37 2.20 20.16
N LEU A 220 3.74 3.44 20.50
CA LEU A 220 4.09 4.45 19.52
C LEU A 220 5.28 4.02 18.65
N LEU A 221 6.29 3.37 19.23
CA LEU A 221 7.42 2.85 18.49
C LEU A 221 7.02 1.71 17.54
N GLU A 222 6.16 0.78 17.99
CA GLU A 222 5.59 -0.25 17.12
C GLU A 222 4.84 0.36 15.92
N LEU A 223 4.02 1.40 16.17
CA LEU A 223 3.29 2.10 15.11
C LEU A 223 4.23 2.81 14.14
N PHE A 224 5.34 3.40 14.61
CA PHE A 224 6.35 3.97 13.71
C PHE A 224 6.97 2.94 12.78
N GLU A 225 7.21 1.73 13.26
CA GLU A 225 7.77 0.65 12.45
C GLU A 225 6.74 0.15 11.43
N VAL A 226 5.48 -0.03 11.83
CA VAL A 226 4.40 -0.47 10.92
C VAL A 226 4.09 0.56 9.83
N ILE A 227 4.07 1.85 10.17
CA ILE A 227 3.82 2.95 9.21
C ILE A 227 5.02 3.14 8.28
N GLY A 228 6.21 2.82 8.76
CA GLY A 228 7.47 3.01 8.05
C GLY A 228 8.27 4.22 8.54
N SER A 229 9.51 3.97 8.91
CA SER A 229 10.41 4.98 9.51
C SER A 229 10.75 6.15 8.58
N THR A 230 10.55 6.00 7.27
CA THR A 230 10.79 7.00 6.22
C THR A 230 9.57 7.86 5.91
N SER A 231 8.39 7.52 6.48
CA SER A 231 7.16 8.30 6.30
C SER A 231 7.33 9.74 6.80
N PRO A 232 6.86 10.76 6.04
CA PRO A 232 6.91 12.15 6.46
C PRO A 232 6.12 12.39 7.76
N GLU A 233 5.02 11.67 7.98
CA GLU A 233 4.20 11.74 9.19
C GLU A 233 4.98 11.24 10.41
N VAL A 234 5.70 10.12 10.28
CA VAL A 234 6.58 9.60 11.34
C VAL A 234 7.74 10.55 11.61
N ALA A 235 8.34 11.12 10.57
CA ALA A 235 9.40 12.11 10.72
C ALA A 235 8.92 13.39 11.44
N GLN A 236 7.68 13.79 11.23
CA GLN A 236 7.04 14.90 11.94
C GLN A 236 6.74 14.55 13.41
N ALA A 237 6.22 13.36 13.67
CA ALA A 237 5.85 12.88 15.01
C ALA A 237 7.04 12.68 15.94
N ARG A 238 8.25 12.50 15.40
CA ARG A 238 9.52 12.35 16.15
C ARG A 238 10.15 13.68 16.59
N ARG A 239 9.61 14.82 16.17
CA ARG A 239 10.09 16.18 16.54
C ARG A 239 9.44 16.70 17.82
#